data_58110d224f1409ce3d9a92e2bcdee71d
#
_entry.id   58110d224f1409ce3d9a92e2bcdee71d
#
_cell.length_a   1.000
_cell.length_b   1.000
_cell.length_c   1.000
_cell.angle_alpha   90.00
_cell.angle_beta   90.00
_cell.angle_gamma   90.00
#
_symmetry.space_group_name_H-M   'P 1'
#
loop_
_entity.id
_entity.type
_entity.pdbx_description
1 polymer ?
#
loop_
_entity_poly.entity_id
_entity_poly.type
_entity_poly.pdbx_seq_one_letter_code
_entity_poly.pdbx_strand_id
1 'polypeptide(L)'
;MCNNQYLYIPRPAKILEIEELTDKEKRFLLKFDDGKPLGRGEFVAVYGEGIGEAPISLCSSPSNTKTFEIAVRRIDPPEGRHDEVYVQTLMNVTTYIHTKKVGDYLDIRGPFGREFPVHKMKGKNIAVIVGGIGLFPGIRPLREISENREDFKKVFVLFGTRSPSERYFPRLLDEWTESKIFDVREAYEKLADGTKGGFVTGVVDAIDGCKPEETAVYIVGPSVMFKPVMASLAKYNIPDENVYFSLERQMRCCVGRCGHCRINDVLVCVDGPVFSLKEIKDRRLWEAL
;
A
#
# COMPACT_ATOMS: atom_id res chain seq x y z
N MET A 1 -16.41 12.11 16.66
CA MET A 1 -16.01 13.25 15.80
C MET A 1 -14.50 13.24 15.75
N CYS A 2 -13.90 12.88 14.61
CA CYS A 2 -12.46 13.01 14.45
C CYS A 2 -12.08 14.48 14.57
N ASN A 3 -11.14 14.77 15.45
CA ASN A 3 -10.68 16.13 15.68
C ASN A 3 -10.01 16.62 14.37
N ASN A 4 -10.69 17.48 13.63
CA ASN A 4 -10.35 17.92 12.26
C ASN A 4 -9.02 18.70 12.19
N GLN A 5 -8.39 18.95 13.34
CA GLN A 5 -7.14 19.71 13.49
C GLN A 5 -5.96 19.02 12.80
N TYR A 6 -5.87 17.69 12.90
CA TYR A 6 -4.74 16.90 12.35
C TYR A 6 -4.80 16.66 10.83
N LEU A 7 -5.85 17.13 10.17
CA LEU A 7 -5.91 17.15 8.72
C LEU A 7 -5.00 18.23 8.11
N TYR A 8 -4.70 19.29 8.88
CA TYR A 8 -3.96 20.45 8.40
C TYR A 8 -2.65 20.69 9.15
N ILE A 9 -2.56 20.30 10.40
CA ILE A 9 -1.39 20.55 11.27
C ILE A 9 -0.65 19.23 11.46
N PRO A 10 0.63 19.13 11.04
CA PRO A 10 1.43 17.95 11.27
C PRO A 10 1.62 17.67 12.78
N ARG A 11 1.68 16.41 13.14
CA ARG A 11 1.99 15.93 14.49
C ARG A 11 3.36 15.27 14.47
N PRO A 12 4.26 15.58 15.41
CA PRO A 12 5.52 14.89 15.52
C PRO A 12 5.30 13.43 15.96
N ALA A 13 5.83 12.52 15.18
CA ALA A 13 5.83 11.09 15.47
C ALA A 13 7.28 10.61 15.63
N LYS A 14 7.59 10.05 16.80
CA LYS A 14 8.92 9.53 17.12
C LYS A 14 9.14 8.21 16.40
N ILE A 15 10.32 8.05 15.80
CA ILE A 15 10.78 6.80 15.20
C ILE A 15 11.27 5.88 16.31
N LEU A 16 10.57 4.76 16.49
CA LEU A 16 10.91 3.75 17.49
C LEU A 16 11.84 2.66 16.94
N GLU A 17 11.66 2.33 15.65
CA GLU A 17 12.40 1.26 14.97
C GLU A 17 12.51 1.59 13.48
N ILE A 18 13.61 1.18 12.88
CA ILE A 18 13.84 1.21 11.44
C ILE A 18 14.29 -0.19 11.03
N GLU A 19 13.61 -0.78 10.06
CA GLU A 19 14.00 -2.05 9.43
C GLU A 19 14.35 -1.80 7.98
N GLU A 20 15.52 -2.24 7.56
CA GLU A 20 15.93 -2.23 6.16
C GLU A 20 15.31 -3.43 5.46
N LEU A 21 14.37 -3.17 4.53
CA LEU A 21 13.72 -4.21 3.74
C LEU A 21 14.58 -4.58 2.52
N THR A 22 15.22 -3.57 1.93
CA THR A 22 16.24 -3.67 0.87
C THR A 22 17.15 -2.45 0.97
N ASP A 23 18.09 -2.28 0.04
CA ASP A 23 18.96 -1.09 -0.04
C ASP A 23 18.19 0.21 -0.36
N LYS A 24 16.95 0.12 -0.85
CA LYS A 24 16.11 1.28 -1.20
C LYS A 24 14.85 1.40 -0.38
N GLU A 25 14.41 0.38 0.29
CA GLU A 25 13.17 0.39 1.06
C GLU A 25 13.42 0.15 2.55
N LYS A 26 12.81 1.01 3.38
CA LYS A 26 12.84 0.90 4.83
C LYS A 26 11.43 0.93 5.41
N ARG A 27 11.22 0.15 6.47
CA ARG A 27 10.03 0.23 7.33
C ARG A 27 10.37 1.07 8.56
N PHE A 28 9.46 1.93 8.95
CA PHE A 28 9.55 2.78 10.13
C PHE A 28 8.39 2.49 11.08
N LEU A 29 8.69 2.15 12.31
CA LEU A 29 7.71 2.06 13.40
C LEU A 29 7.64 3.42 14.11
N LEU A 30 6.45 4.01 14.15
CA LEU A 30 6.21 5.37 14.60
C LEU A 30 5.23 5.42 15.77
N LYS A 31 5.40 6.43 16.64
CA LYS A 31 4.50 6.71 17.76
C LYS A 31 4.37 8.21 17.96
N PHE A 32 3.14 8.70 18.15
CA PHE A 32 2.92 10.08 18.57
C PHE A 32 3.22 10.29 20.05
N ASP A 33 3.89 11.39 20.38
CA ASP A 33 4.24 11.74 21.77
C ASP A 33 3.02 12.13 22.61
N ASP A 34 1.96 12.65 21.96
CA ASP A 34 0.72 13.03 22.65
C ASP A 34 -0.15 11.83 23.08
N GLY A 35 0.31 10.61 22.79
CA GLY A 35 -0.36 9.36 23.13
C GLY A 35 -1.69 9.11 22.40
N LYS A 36 -2.13 10.02 21.52
CA LYS A 36 -3.35 9.85 20.76
C LYS A 36 -3.13 8.92 19.57
N PRO A 37 -4.10 8.03 19.26
CA PRO A 37 -3.98 7.12 18.12
C PRO A 37 -3.96 7.86 16.79
N LEU A 38 -3.42 7.21 15.75
CA LEU A 38 -3.50 7.73 14.39
C LEU A 38 -4.94 7.71 13.86
N GLY A 39 -5.71 6.69 14.18
CA GLY A 39 -7.03 6.44 13.61
C GLY A 39 -6.99 5.57 12.35
N ARG A 40 -8.16 5.41 11.70
CA ARG A 40 -8.29 4.61 10.46
C ARG A 40 -8.06 5.48 9.24
N GLY A 41 -7.43 4.92 8.21
CA GLY A 41 -7.14 5.53 6.92
C GLY A 41 -6.10 4.70 6.16
N GLU A 42 -5.91 4.93 4.89
CA GLU A 42 -5.03 4.14 4.03
C GLU A 42 -3.60 4.68 4.01
N PHE A 43 -3.44 6.00 4.16
CA PHE A 43 -2.14 6.65 4.08
C PHE A 43 -2.03 7.86 5.01
N VAL A 44 -0.81 8.33 5.18
CA VAL A 44 -0.48 9.58 5.87
C VAL A 44 0.30 10.51 4.92
N ALA A 45 0.26 11.81 5.18
CA ALA A 45 1.19 12.75 4.56
C ALA A 45 2.38 12.97 5.52
N VAL A 46 3.57 12.67 5.04
CA VAL A 46 4.82 12.92 5.77
C VAL A 46 5.39 14.26 5.30
N TYR A 47 5.58 15.16 6.25
CA TYR A 47 6.11 16.51 6.00
C TYR A 47 7.62 16.55 6.29
N GLY A 48 8.37 17.17 5.39
CA GLY A 48 9.76 17.53 5.57
C GLY A 48 9.92 19.04 5.49
N GLU A 49 10.45 19.66 6.54
CA GLU A 49 10.65 21.11 6.60
C GLU A 49 11.53 21.61 5.44
N GLY A 50 11.04 22.61 4.70
CA GLY A 50 11.70 23.15 3.52
C GLY A 50 11.69 22.24 2.28
N ILE A 51 11.14 21.03 2.38
CA ILE A 51 11.15 20.01 1.32
C ILE A 51 9.75 19.79 0.73
N GLY A 52 8.73 19.76 1.60
CA GLY A 52 7.34 19.54 1.22
C GLY A 52 6.71 18.33 1.88
N GLU A 53 5.67 17.77 1.25
CA GLU A 53 4.94 16.60 1.75
C GLU A 53 4.85 15.50 0.71
N ALA A 54 4.79 14.25 1.19
CA ALA A 54 4.48 13.09 0.37
C ALA A 54 3.44 12.19 1.04
N PRO A 55 2.47 11.66 0.27
CA PRO A 55 1.57 10.61 0.75
C PRO A 55 2.35 9.30 0.84
N ILE A 56 2.27 8.66 1.99
CA ILE A 56 2.93 7.37 2.28
C ILE A 56 1.88 6.42 2.84
N SER A 57 1.75 5.26 2.23
CA SER A 57 0.81 4.23 2.66
C SER A 57 1.15 3.69 4.04
N LEU A 58 0.11 3.39 4.83
CA LEU A 58 0.24 2.68 6.08
C LEU A 58 0.39 1.18 5.81
N CYS A 59 1.24 0.51 6.58
CA CYS A 59 1.41 -0.94 6.53
C CYS A 59 1.12 -1.65 7.87
N SER A 60 0.82 -0.89 8.95
CA SER A 60 0.35 -1.45 10.22
C SER A 60 -1.13 -1.81 10.18
N SER A 61 -1.56 -2.75 11.03
CA SER A 61 -2.98 -3.04 11.24
C SER A 61 -3.72 -1.80 11.74
N PRO A 62 -4.96 -1.55 11.28
CA PRO A 62 -5.80 -0.46 11.79
C PRO A 62 -6.20 -0.64 13.27
N SER A 63 -6.11 -1.85 13.80
CA SER A 63 -6.40 -2.16 15.21
C SER A 63 -5.29 -1.69 16.15
N ASN A 64 -4.07 -1.52 15.64
CA ASN A 64 -2.96 -0.99 16.43
C ASN A 64 -3.12 0.51 16.64
N THR A 65 -3.55 0.89 17.85
CA THR A 65 -3.83 2.30 18.21
C THR A 65 -2.66 3.01 18.87
N LYS A 66 -1.61 2.28 19.27
CA LYS A 66 -0.46 2.86 20.02
C LYS A 66 0.68 3.29 19.12
N THR A 67 0.91 2.52 18.06
CA THR A 67 1.98 2.73 17.08
C THR A 67 1.41 2.53 15.69
N PHE A 68 2.12 3.01 14.68
CA PHE A 68 1.79 2.76 13.29
C PHE A 68 3.06 2.60 12.46
N GLU A 69 2.94 1.97 11.31
CA GLU A 69 4.07 1.69 10.43
C GLU A 69 3.85 2.27 9.04
N ILE A 70 4.93 2.78 8.49
CA ILE A 70 5.05 3.14 7.09
C ILE A 70 6.24 2.41 6.49
N ALA A 71 6.14 2.06 5.20
CA ALA A 71 7.27 1.57 4.43
C ALA A 71 7.52 2.51 3.25
N VAL A 72 8.79 2.90 3.06
CA VAL A 72 9.16 3.98 2.15
C VAL A 72 10.27 3.53 1.23
N ARG A 73 10.03 3.66 -0.09
CA ARG A 73 11.09 3.56 -1.11
C ARG A 73 11.81 4.89 -1.24
N ARG A 74 13.13 4.88 -1.12
CA ARG A 74 13.95 6.04 -1.48
C ARG A 74 13.92 6.26 -2.99
N ILE A 75 13.59 7.47 -3.39
CA ILE A 75 13.67 7.89 -4.79
C ILE A 75 15.00 8.63 -4.93
N ASP A 76 15.94 8.01 -5.63
CA ASP A 76 17.23 8.65 -5.91
C ASP A 76 17.06 9.74 -6.98
N PRO A 77 17.84 10.82 -6.93
CA PRO A 77 17.83 11.83 -7.97
C PRO A 77 18.27 11.21 -9.31
N PRO A 78 17.83 11.77 -10.45
CA PRO A 78 18.26 11.28 -11.78
C PRO A 78 19.77 11.24 -11.93
N GLU A 79 20.30 10.17 -12.53
CA GLU A 79 21.72 10.06 -12.82
C GLU A 79 22.27 11.29 -13.57
N GLY A 80 23.46 11.74 -13.22
CA GLY A 80 24.15 12.88 -13.85
C GLY A 80 23.89 14.26 -13.21
N ARG A 81 23.12 14.36 -12.12
CA ARG A 81 22.90 15.59 -11.38
C ARG A 81 23.32 15.42 -9.92
N HIS A 82 24.63 15.34 -9.70
CA HIS A 82 25.23 15.14 -8.37
C HIS A 82 25.99 16.37 -7.86
N ASP A 83 25.69 17.60 -8.34
CA ASP A 83 26.24 18.78 -7.69
C ASP A 83 25.62 18.96 -6.29
N GLU A 84 26.42 19.41 -5.32
CA GLU A 84 26.00 19.57 -3.93
C GLU A 84 24.79 20.49 -3.78
N VAL A 85 24.67 21.49 -4.64
CA VAL A 85 23.56 22.45 -4.67
C VAL A 85 22.26 21.74 -5.10
N TYR A 86 22.35 20.83 -6.08
CA TYR A 86 21.21 20.06 -6.55
C TYR A 86 20.71 19.06 -5.51
N VAL A 87 21.62 18.37 -4.82
CA VAL A 87 21.28 17.45 -3.74
C VAL A 87 20.58 18.17 -2.58
N GLN A 88 21.03 19.37 -2.22
CA GLN A 88 20.39 20.19 -1.18
C GLN A 88 19.05 20.79 -1.63
N THR A 89 18.91 21.14 -2.92
CA THR A 89 17.70 21.77 -3.47
C THR A 89 16.64 20.76 -3.91
N LEU A 90 16.99 19.49 -4.14
CA LEU A 90 16.11 18.44 -4.66
C LEU A 90 15.99 17.23 -3.74
N MET A 91 16.35 17.36 -2.47
CA MET A 91 16.01 16.35 -1.48
C MET A 91 14.50 16.20 -1.47
N ASN A 92 14.00 15.10 -2.04
CA ASN A 92 12.58 14.80 -1.96
C ASN A 92 12.24 14.19 -0.58
N VAL A 93 10.96 14.17 -0.26
CA VAL A 93 10.49 13.72 1.07
C VAL A 93 10.92 12.27 1.36
N THR A 94 10.96 11.38 0.37
CA THR A 94 11.37 9.99 0.60
C THR A 94 12.85 9.88 0.94
N THR A 95 13.72 10.65 0.29
CA THR A 95 15.13 10.74 0.65
C THR A 95 15.32 11.34 2.05
N TYR A 96 14.58 12.41 2.38
CA TYR A 96 14.57 12.99 3.73
C TYR A 96 14.19 11.96 4.81
N ILE A 97 13.14 11.18 4.59
CA ILE A 97 12.74 10.11 5.52
C ILE A 97 13.89 9.13 5.73
N HIS A 98 14.61 8.77 4.66
CA HIS A 98 15.73 7.82 4.73
C HIS A 98 16.97 8.35 5.46
N THR A 99 17.12 9.67 5.67
CA THR A 99 18.21 10.25 6.50
C THR A 99 17.96 10.10 8.00
N LYS A 100 16.71 9.81 8.40
CA LYS A 100 16.30 9.74 9.79
C LYS A 100 16.83 8.49 10.49
N LYS A 101 17.01 8.59 11.81
CA LYS A 101 17.48 7.53 12.70
C LYS A 101 16.45 7.22 13.77
N VAL A 102 16.60 6.10 14.44
CA VAL A 102 15.79 5.76 15.61
C VAL A 102 15.96 6.86 16.68
N GLY A 103 14.86 7.34 17.22
CA GLY A 103 14.78 8.46 18.14
C GLY A 103 14.48 9.81 17.49
N ASP A 104 14.69 9.97 16.17
CA ASP A 104 14.28 11.16 15.41
C ASP A 104 12.75 11.22 15.26
N TYR A 105 12.29 12.33 14.69
CA TYR A 105 10.87 12.60 14.44
C TYR A 105 10.56 12.77 12.97
N LEU A 106 9.37 12.34 12.60
CA LEU A 106 8.69 12.65 11.35
C LEU A 106 7.40 13.41 11.66
N ASP A 107 7.13 14.45 10.90
CA ASP A 107 5.91 15.22 11.03
C ASP A 107 4.81 14.62 10.14
N ILE A 108 3.71 14.23 10.76
CA ILE A 108 2.66 13.39 10.14
C ILE A 108 1.32 14.11 10.17
N ARG A 109 0.69 14.23 9.01
CA ARG A 109 -0.74 14.59 8.88
C ARG A 109 -1.58 13.38 8.48
N GLY A 110 -2.83 13.38 8.89
CA GLY A 110 -3.76 12.31 8.57
C GLY A 110 -4.28 11.58 9.82
N PRO A 111 -4.80 10.36 9.65
CA PRO A 111 -4.77 9.52 8.44
C PRO A 111 -5.73 10.01 7.36
N PHE A 112 -5.50 9.59 6.13
CA PHE A 112 -6.28 9.95 4.96
C PHE A 112 -6.68 8.71 4.16
N GLY A 113 -7.67 8.91 3.29
CA GLY A 113 -8.08 7.93 2.30
C GLY A 113 -9.01 6.84 2.84
N ARG A 114 -9.68 6.19 1.90
CA ARG A 114 -10.60 5.08 2.14
C ARG A 114 -9.87 3.75 2.06
N GLU A 115 -9.95 2.97 3.13
CA GLU A 115 -9.32 1.65 3.26
C GLU A 115 -10.06 0.58 2.45
N PHE A 116 -9.38 -0.54 2.18
CA PHE A 116 -10.05 -1.77 1.76
C PHE A 116 -11.04 -2.19 2.85
N PRO A 117 -12.32 -2.46 2.48
CA PRO A 117 -13.38 -2.65 3.45
C PRO A 117 -13.38 -4.07 4.06
N VAL A 118 -12.33 -4.45 4.80
CA VAL A 118 -12.14 -5.77 5.42
C VAL A 118 -13.41 -6.22 6.17
N HIS A 119 -14.05 -5.32 6.91
CA HIS A 119 -15.25 -5.64 7.69
C HIS A 119 -16.45 -6.11 6.84
N LYS A 120 -16.52 -5.74 5.55
CA LYS A 120 -17.55 -6.19 4.61
C LYS A 120 -17.23 -7.55 3.98
N MET A 121 -16.01 -8.04 4.18
CA MET A 121 -15.50 -9.24 3.51
C MET A 121 -15.59 -10.49 4.41
N LYS A 122 -16.17 -10.39 5.60
CA LYS A 122 -16.38 -11.55 6.49
C LYS A 122 -17.16 -12.65 5.79
N GLY A 123 -16.74 -13.89 5.99
CA GLY A 123 -17.31 -15.07 5.34
C GLY A 123 -16.87 -15.29 3.88
N LYS A 124 -15.98 -14.44 3.33
CA LYS A 124 -15.48 -14.56 1.96
C LYS A 124 -14.07 -15.17 1.89
N ASN A 125 -13.74 -15.70 0.70
CA ASN A 125 -12.35 -15.87 0.29
C ASN A 125 -11.77 -14.50 -0.07
N ILE A 126 -10.51 -14.27 0.28
CA ILE A 126 -9.83 -13.01 0.00
C ILE A 126 -8.59 -13.29 -0.84
N ALA A 127 -8.43 -12.59 -1.96
CA ALA A 127 -7.19 -12.61 -2.73
C ALA A 127 -6.60 -11.19 -2.77
N VAL A 128 -5.44 -11.02 -2.17
CA VAL A 128 -4.67 -9.77 -2.25
C VAL A 128 -3.57 -9.95 -3.29
N ILE A 129 -3.72 -9.28 -4.43
CA ILE A 129 -2.83 -9.37 -5.58
C ILE A 129 -1.98 -8.11 -5.63
N VAL A 130 -0.70 -8.25 -5.35
CA VAL A 130 0.20 -7.11 -5.18
C VAL A 130 1.38 -7.15 -6.12
N GLY A 131 1.77 -5.98 -6.64
CA GLY A 131 2.95 -5.80 -7.50
C GLY A 131 3.98 -4.86 -6.88
N GLY A 132 5.22 -5.33 -6.70
CA GLY A 132 6.32 -4.53 -6.18
C GLY A 132 5.99 -3.88 -4.83
N ILE A 133 6.23 -2.56 -4.71
CA ILE A 133 5.92 -1.80 -3.48
C ILE A 133 4.43 -1.70 -3.14
N GLY A 134 3.53 -2.13 -4.03
CA GLY A 134 2.11 -2.30 -3.71
C GLY A 134 1.88 -3.30 -2.57
N LEU A 135 2.88 -4.11 -2.20
CA LEU A 135 2.83 -4.93 -1.00
C LEU A 135 2.66 -4.08 0.28
N PHE A 136 3.24 -2.86 0.34
CA PHE A 136 3.20 -2.02 1.54
C PHE A 136 1.76 -1.66 1.95
N PRO A 137 0.93 -1.04 1.11
CA PRO A 137 -0.49 -0.88 1.42
C PRO A 137 -1.25 -2.21 1.49
N GLY A 138 -0.84 -3.25 0.74
CA GLY A 138 -1.46 -4.57 0.77
C GLY A 138 -1.31 -5.30 2.11
N ILE A 139 -0.23 -5.04 2.86
CA ILE A 139 0.00 -5.62 4.20
C ILE A 139 -1.04 -5.13 5.22
N ARG A 140 -1.50 -3.89 5.11
CA ARG A 140 -2.45 -3.30 6.08
C ARG A 140 -3.72 -4.15 6.24
N PRO A 141 -4.51 -4.42 5.19
CA PRO A 141 -5.67 -5.30 5.30
C PRO A 141 -5.31 -6.75 5.64
N LEU A 142 -4.16 -7.26 5.19
CA LEU A 142 -3.72 -8.61 5.54
C LEU A 142 -3.45 -8.77 7.05
N ARG A 143 -2.86 -7.76 7.70
CA ARG A 143 -2.69 -7.78 9.17
C ARG A 143 -4.03 -7.72 9.90
N GLU A 144 -4.98 -6.88 9.45
CA GLU A 144 -6.33 -6.86 10.02
C GLU A 144 -7.04 -8.21 9.85
N ILE A 145 -6.87 -8.85 8.70
CA ILE A 145 -7.39 -10.20 8.42
C ILE A 145 -6.70 -11.26 9.30
N SER A 146 -5.39 -11.18 9.51
CA SER A 146 -4.65 -12.15 10.33
C SER A 146 -5.08 -12.11 11.80
N GLU A 147 -5.41 -10.93 12.31
CA GLU A 147 -5.93 -10.71 13.68
C GLU A 147 -7.35 -11.26 13.87
N ASN A 148 -8.10 -11.47 12.80
CA ASN A 148 -9.49 -11.95 12.80
C ASN A 148 -9.64 -13.10 11.78
N ARG A 149 -8.67 -14.00 11.74
CA ARG A 149 -8.51 -14.98 10.66
C ARG A 149 -9.73 -15.90 10.47
N GLU A 150 -10.40 -16.23 11.55
CA GLU A 150 -11.59 -17.09 11.60
C GLU A 150 -12.81 -16.47 10.91
N ASP A 151 -12.84 -15.17 10.77
CA ASP A 151 -13.91 -14.44 10.06
C ASP A 151 -13.87 -14.67 8.54
N PHE A 152 -12.79 -15.25 8.00
CA PHE A 152 -12.57 -15.39 6.55
C PHE A 152 -12.37 -16.84 6.15
N LYS A 153 -12.79 -17.17 4.93
CA LYS A 153 -12.53 -18.48 4.31
C LYS A 153 -11.05 -18.60 3.93
N LYS A 154 -10.73 -18.90 2.69
CA LYS A 154 -9.34 -18.92 2.21
C LYS A 154 -8.82 -17.49 2.02
N VAL A 155 -7.57 -17.28 2.34
CA VAL A 155 -6.89 -15.99 2.12
C VAL A 155 -5.61 -16.26 1.32
N PHE A 156 -5.49 -15.57 0.19
CA PHE A 156 -4.38 -15.70 -0.74
C PHE A 156 -3.60 -14.39 -0.79
N VAL A 157 -2.29 -14.48 -0.71
CA VAL A 157 -1.35 -13.38 -0.92
C VAL A 157 -0.56 -13.68 -2.18
N LEU A 158 -0.91 -13.00 -3.27
CA LEU A 158 -0.29 -13.20 -4.58
C LEU A 158 0.65 -12.02 -4.84
N PHE A 159 1.94 -12.24 -4.67
CA PHE A 159 2.96 -11.21 -4.72
C PHE A 159 3.85 -11.36 -5.96
N GLY A 160 3.88 -10.31 -6.79
CA GLY A 160 4.78 -10.22 -7.94
C GLY A 160 5.82 -9.12 -7.77
N THR A 161 7.09 -9.40 -8.05
CA THR A 161 8.16 -8.41 -8.06
C THR A 161 9.21 -8.73 -9.11
N ARG A 162 10.18 -7.82 -9.32
CA ARG A 162 11.18 -7.97 -10.37
C ARG A 162 12.13 -9.14 -10.13
N SER A 163 12.55 -9.32 -8.88
CA SER A 163 13.54 -10.35 -8.53
C SER A 163 13.43 -10.70 -7.03
N PRO A 164 14.01 -11.83 -6.60
CA PRO A 164 14.05 -12.21 -5.20
C PRO A 164 14.72 -11.17 -4.27
N SER A 165 15.61 -10.31 -4.79
CA SER A 165 16.20 -9.21 -4.02
C SER A 165 15.22 -8.10 -3.68
N GLU A 166 14.06 -8.03 -4.35
CA GLU A 166 12.94 -7.13 -4.05
C GLU A 166 11.82 -7.85 -3.29
N ARG A 167 12.11 -8.90 -2.54
CA ARG A 167 11.19 -9.59 -1.66
C ARG A 167 11.03 -8.81 -0.37
N TYR A 168 10.07 -7.88 -0.35
CA TYR A 168 9.79 -7.05 0.83
C TYR A 168 9.13 -7.84 1.94
N PHE A 169 9.39 -7.48 3.21
CA PHE A 169 8.85 -8.13 4.40
C PHE A 169 9.06 -9.65 4.43
N PRO A 170 10.28 -10.16 4.15
CA PRO A 170 10.50 -11.59 3.98
C PRO A 170 10.08 -12.40 5.20
N ARG A 171 10.39 -11.93 6.42
CA ARG A 171 10.02 -12.61 7.68
C ARG A 171 8.51 -12.74 7.83
N LEU A 172 7.74 -11.69 7.47
CA LEU A 172 6.28 -11.70 7.58
C LEU A 172 5.65 -12.68 6.57
N LEU A 173 6.16 -12.70 5.34
CA LEU A 173 5.70 -13.64 4.30
C LEU A 173 6.04 -15.09 4.67
N ASP A 174 7.22 -15.33 5.24
CA ASP A 174 7.63 -16.66 5.72
C ASP A 174 6.74 -17.11 6.88
N GLU A 175 6.50 -16.26 7.87
CA GLU A 175 5.60 -16.53 8.99
C GLU A 175 4.19 -16.91 8.51
N TRP A 176 3.63 -16.17 7.57
CA TRP A 176 2.30 -16.48 7.02
C TRP A 176 2.27 -17.79 6.25
N THR A 177 3.36 -18.12 5.55
CA THR A 177 3.49 -19.38 4.80
C THR A 177 3.65 -20.58 5.74
N GLU A 178 4.56 -20.49 6.73
CA GLU A 178 4.88 -21.59 7.66
C GLU A 178 3.71 -21.88 8.59
N SER A 179 3.05 -20.84 9.11
CA SER A 179 1.85 -20.99 9.95
C SER A 179 0.60 -21.40 9.17
N LYS A 180 0.68 -21.39 7.84
CA LYS A 180 -0.47 -21.68 6.93
C LYS A 180 -1.67 -20.76 7.17
N ILE A 181 -1.43 -19.57 7.75
CA ILE A 181 -2.48 -18.60 7.99
C ILE A 181 -3.02 -18.03 6.66
N PHE A 182 -2.13 -17.91 5.66
CA PHE A 182 -2.46 -17.53 4.29
C PHE A 182 -1.80 -18.48 3.28
N ASP A 183 -2.40 -18.61 2.09
CA ASP A 183 -1.75 -19.20 0.91
C ASP A 183 -0.94 -18.10 0.21
N VAL A 184 0.39 -18.10 0.46
CA VAL A 184 1.30 -17.10 -0.11
C VAL A 184 1.93 -17.67 -1.38
N ARG A 185 1.75 -16.97 -2.51
CA ARG A 185 2.40 -17.32 -3.78
C ARG A 185 3.16 -16.13 -4.34
N GLU A 186 4.39 -16.39 -4.71
CA GLU A 186 5.31 -15.36 -5.19
C GLU A 186 5.66 -15.60 -6.66
N ALA A 187 5.80 -14.52 -7.42
CA ALA A 187 6.22 -14.52 -8.81
C ALA A 187 7.34 -13.49 -9.00
N TYR A 188 8.39 -13.87 -9.70
CA TYR A 188 9.54 -13.02 -9.99
C TYR A 188 9.74 -12.89 -11.49
N GLU A 189 9.86 -11.67 -12.02
CA GLU A 189 10.12 -11.44 -13.44
C GLU A 189 11.48 -12.00 -13.87
N LYS A 190 12.45 -11.97 -12.95
CA LYS A 190 13.78 -12.59 -13.10
C LYS A 190 14.07 -13.47 -11.90
N LEU A 191 14.54 -14.69 -12.14
CA LEU A 191 14.95 -15.61 -11.09
C LEU A 191 16.33 -15.23 -10.53
N ALA A 192 16.75 -15.89 -9.43
CA ALA A 192 18.03 -15.61 -8.77
C ALA A 192 19.26 -15.79 -9.68
N ASP A 193 19.16 -16.71 -10.65
CA ASP A 193 20.20 -16.98 -11.68
C ASP A 193 20.13 -15.99 -12.86
N GLY A 194 19.20 -15.01 -12.83
CA GLY A 194 19.00 -14.01 -13.88
C GLY A 194 18.12 -14.48 -15.05
N THR A 195 17.69 -15.74 -15.07
CA THR A 195 16.76 -16.24 -16.09
C THR A 195 15.38 -15.60 -15.98
N LYS A 196 14.63 -15.65 -17.08
CA LYS A 196 13.26 -15.12 -17.13
C LYS A 196 12.33 -15.99 -16.29
N GLY A 197 11.64 -15.35 -15.36
CA GLY A 197 10.57 -15.95 -14.55
C GLY A 197 9.18 -15.60 -15.07
N GLY A 198 8.26 -15.21 -14.15
CA GLY A 198 6.88 -14.89 -14.45
C GLY A 198 6.38 -13.64 -13.74
N PHE A 199 5.16 -13.25 -14.09
CA PHE A 199 4.44 -12.15 -13.44
C PHE A 199 3.41 -12.70 -12.44
N VAL A 200 2.89 -11.83 -11.58
CA VAL A 200 1.83 -12.18 -10.62
C VAL A 200 0.59 -12.80 -11.28
N THR A 201 0.35 -12.51 -12.55
CA THR A 201 -0.72 -13.14 -13.33
C THR A 201 -0.58 -14.66 -13.45
N GLY A 202 0.63 -15.19 -13.35
CA GLY A 202 0.91 -16.65 -13.41
C GLY A 202 0.55 -17.39 -12.12
N VAL A 203 0.22 -16.70 -11.04
CA VAL A 203 -0.15 -17.32 -9.76
C VAL A 203 -1.61 -17.02 -9.36
N VAL A 204 -2.38 -16.42 -10.26
CA VAL A 204 -3.80 -16.07 -10.01
C VAL A 204 -4.66 -17.35 -9.91
N ASP A 205 -4.25 -18.46 -10.49
CA ASP A 205 -4.91 -19.77 -10.38
C ASP A 205 -4.99 -20.33 -8.94
N ALA A 206 -4.27 -19.71 -8.00
CA ALA A 206 -4.43 -19.98 -6.56
C ALA A 206 -5.89 -19.95 -6.10
N ILE A 207 -6.74 -19.11 -6.73
CA ILE A 207 -8.15 -18.97 -6.38
C ILE A 207 -9.06 -20.00 -7.09
N ASP A 208 -8.51 -20.95 -7.84
CA ASP A 208 -9.29 -21.99 -8.51
C ASP A 208 -10.18 -22.75 -7.50
N GLY A 209 -11.42 -23.00 -7.88
CA GLY A 209 -12.42 -23.66 -7.02
C GLY A 209 -13.06 -22.74 -5.96
N CYS A 210 -12.68 -21.46 -5.87
CA CYS A 210 -13.41 -20.50 -5.06
C CYS A 210 -14.70 -20.07 -5.77
N LYS A 211 -15.80 -19.95 -5.02
CA LYS A 211 -17.07 -19.45 -5.60
C LYS A 211 -16.97 -17.96 -5.86
N PRO A 212 -17.37 -17.48 -7.04
CA PRO A 212 -17.25 -16.06 -7.42
C PRO A 212 -17.89 -15.10 -6.42
N GLU A 213 -19.12 -15.37 -6.02
CA GLU A 213 -19.92 -14.53 -5.12
C GLU A 213 -19.37 -14.49 -3.68
N GLU A 214 -18.62 -15.54 -3.31
CA GLU A 214 -17.96 -15.67 -2.01
C GLU A 214 -16.47 -15.23 -2.05
N THR A 215 -16.03 -14.60 -3.12
CA THR A 215 -14.62 -14.19 -3.30
C THR A 215 -14.52 -12.69 -3.46
N ALA A 216 -13.59 -12.08 -2.74
CA ALA A 216 -13.20 -10.68 -2.90
C ALA A 216 -11.73 -10.59 -3.28
N VAL A 217 -11.42 -9.65 -4.18
CA VAL A 217 -10.06 -9.44 -4.69
C VAL A 217 -9.64 -8.00 -4.42
N TYR A 218 -8.42 -7.81 -3.94
CA TYR A 218 -7.79 -6.50 -3.77
C TYR A 218 -6.51 -6.43 -4.60
N ILE A 219 -6.44 -5.51 -5.54
CA ILE A 219 -5.35 -5.36 -6.49
C ILE A 219 -4.60 -4.06 -6.18
N VAL A 220 -3.30 -4.18 -5.88
CA VAL A 220 -2.45 -3.07 -5.47
C VAL A 220 -1.10 -3.14 -6.20
N GLY A 221 -0.73 -2.06 -6.85
CA GLY A 221 0.55 -1.99 -7.58
C GLY A 221 0.47 -1.03 -8.76
N PRO A 222 1.48 -1.03 -9.62
CA PRO A 222 1.53 -0.12 -10.76
C PRO A 222 0.35 -0.36 -11.72
N SER A 223 -0.23 0.72 -12.26
CA SER A 223 -1.42 0.67 -13.11
C SER A 223 -1.25 -0.24 -14.34
N VAL A 224 -0.04 -0.38 -14.85
CA VAL A 224 0.29 -1.31 -15.95
C VAL A 224 -0.07 -2.78 -15.61
N MET A 225 -0.09 -3.15 -14.34
CA MET A 225 -0.45 -4.48 -13.87
C MET A 225 -1.97 -4.74 -13.91
N PHE A 226 -2.80 -3.71 -13.84
CA PHE A 226 -4.24 -3.86 -13.66
C PHE A 226 -4.92 -4.60 -14.80
N LYS A 227 -4.66 -4.22 -16.05
CA LYS A 227 -5.26 -4.87 -17.24
C LYS A 227 -4.88 -6.35 -17.36
N PRO A 228 -3.59 -6.75 -17.26
CA PRO A 228 -3.20 -8.16 -17.27
C PRO A 228 -3.83 -8.98 -16.13
N VAL A 229 -3.88 -8.44 -14.91
CA VAL A 229 -4.52 -9.12 -13.76
C VAL A 229 -6.01 -9.30 -14.01
N MET A 230 -6.71 -8.26 -14.50
CA MET A 230 -8.13 -8.37 -14.84
C MET A 230 -8.39 -9.40 -15.94
N ALA A 231 -7.53 -9.49 -16.96
CA ALA A 231 -7.63 -10.53 -17.98
C ALA A 231 -7.50 -11.94 -17.38
N SER A 232 -6.58 -12.14 -16.42
CA SER A 232 -6.42 -13.41 -15.71
C SER A 232 -7.60 -13.74 -14.79
N LEU A 233 -8.24 -12.70 -14.21
CA LEU A 233 -9.42 -12.84 -13.34
C LEU A 233 -10.73 -13.07 -14.11
N ALA A 234 -10.80 -12.75 -15.40
CA ALA A 234 -12.04 -12.76 -16.18
C ALA A 234 -12.75 -14.11 -16.16
N LYS A 235 -12.01 -15.24 -16.17
CA LYS A 235 -12.57 -16.60 -16.14
C LYS A 235 -13.33 -16.92 -14.84
N TYR A 236 -13.06 -16.21 -13.75
CA TYR A 236 -13.66 -16.47 -12.44
C TYR A 236 -15.01 -15.76 -12.24
N ASN A 237 -15.38 -14.82 -13.09
CA ASN A 237 -16.65 -14.08 -13.01
C ASN A 237 -16.95 -13.49 -11.62
N ILE A 238 -15.92 -13.00 -10.93
CA ILE A 238 -16.09 -12.35 -9.61
C ILE A 238 -16.90 -11.07 -9.79
N PRO A 239 -17.96 -10.82 -8.98
CA PRO A 239 -18.77 -9.61 -9.06
C PRO A 239 -17.94 -8.34 -8.96
N ASP A 240 -18.25 -7.32 -9.76
CA ASP A 240 -17.50 -6.05 -9.82
C ASP A 240 -17.40 -5.34 -8.47
N GLU A 241 -18.40 -5.48 -7.63
CA GLU A 241 -18.42 -4.94 -6.26
C GLU A 241 -17.48 -5.67 -5.29
N ASN A 242 -16.99 -6.85 -5.66
CA ASN A 242 -16.04 -7.63 -4.88
C ASN A 242 -14.59 -7.50 -5.38
N VAL A 243 -14.35 -6.79 -6.49
CA VAL A 243 -13.00 -6.53 -7.00
C VAL A 243 -12.62 -5.09 -6.69
N TYR A 244 -11.52 -4.88 -5.99
CA TYR A 244 -11.06 -3.59 -5.53
C TYR A 244 -9.67 -3.27 -6.06
N PHE A 245 -9.42 -1.98 -6.30
CA PHE A 245 -8.13 -1.46 -6.72
C PHE A 245 -7.69 -0.35 -5.79
N SER A 246 -6.40 -0.29 -5.51
CA SER A 246 -5.77 0.91 -4.96
C SER A 246 -5.24 1.76 -6.12
N LEU A 247 -5.86 2.91 -6.35
CA LEU A 247 -5.46 3.82 -7.42
C LEU A 247 -4.38 4.79 -6.93
N GLU A 248 -3.36 4.97 -7.75
CA GLU A 248 -2.28 5.90 -7.48
C GLU A 248 -2.48 7.22 -8.23
N ARG A 249 -2.29 8.33 -7.53
CA ARG A 249 -2.21 9.67 -8.11
C ARG A 249 -1.26 10.52 -7.29
N GLN A 250 -0.63 11.48 -7.95
CA GLN A 250 0.16 12.48 -7.25
C GLN A 250 -0.76 13.31 -6.35
N MET A 251 -0.56 13.23 -5.04
CA MET A 251 -1.36 13.96 -4.05
C MET A 251 -0.51 15.09 -3.46
N ARG A 252 -1.18 16.21 -3.13
CA ARG A 252 -0.53 17.35 -2.46
C ARG A 252 -1.24 17.69 -1.16
N CYS A 253 -2.50 18.16 -1.21
CA CYS A 253 -3.19 18.59 0.00
C CYS A 253 -3.75 17.43 0.84
N CYS A 254 -4.04 16.27 0.26
CA CYS A 254 -4.65 15.08 0.87
C CYS A 254 -6.05 15.29 1.48
N VAL A 255 -6.65 16.47 1.30
CA VAL A 255 -7.95 16.88 1.90
C VAL A 255 -8.97 17.35 0.86
N GLY A 256 -8.79 16.96 -0.41
CA GLY A 256 -9.78 17.22 -1.47
C GLY A 256 -9.86 18.67 -1.98
N ARG A 257 -8.88 19.55 -1.65
CA ARG A 257 -8.98 20.98 -2.02
C ARG A 257 -8.23 21.36 -3.28
N CYS A 258 -7.04 20.81 -3.50
CA CYS A 258 -6.17 21.29 -4.58
C CYS A 258 -6.50 20.69 -5.97
N GLY A 259 -7.29 19.62 -6.04
CA GLY A 259 -7.66 18.95 -7.29
C GLY A 259 -6.53 18.15 -7.96
N HIS A 260 -5.32 18.10 -7.39
CA HIS A 260 -4.15 17.50 -8.03
C HIS A 260 -4.29 15.98 -8.27
N CYS A 261 -4.97 15.29 -7.34
CA CYS A 261 -5.23 13.85 -7.43
C CYS A 261 -6.54 13.51 -8.16
N ARG A 262 -7.13 14.47 -8.89
CA ARG A 262 -8.42 14.29 -9.53
C ARG A 262 -8.34 13.31 -10.70
N ILE A 263 -9.30 12.39 -10.76
CA ILE A 263 -9.61 11.55 -11.91
C ILE A 263 -11.10 11.76 -12.21
N ASN A 264 -11.45 12.32 -13.37
CA ASN A 264 -12.83 12.65 -13.71
C ASN A 264 -13.53 13.45 -12.59
N ASP A 265 -14.52 12.85 -11.93
CA ASP A 265 -15.33 13.46 -10.86
C ASP A 265 -14.84 13.09 -9.44
N VAL A 266 -13.78 12.27 -9.31
CA VAL A 266 -13.29 11.82 -7.99
C VAL A 266 -11.96 12.48 -7.61
N LEU A 267 -11.77 12.64 -6.31
CA LEU A 267 -10.50 13.05 -5.69
C LEU A 267 -9.89 11.87 -4.95
N VAL A 268 -8.88 11.23 -5.53
CA VAL A 268 -8.31 9.98 -5.01
C VAL A 268 -7.90 10.06 -3.55
N CYS A 269 -7.49 11.21 -3.06
CA CYS A 269 -7.11 11.39 -1.64
C CYS A 269 -8.29 11.37 -0.65
N VAL A 270 -9.54 11.56 -1.12
CA VAL A 270 -10.75 11.63 -0.28
C VAL A 270 -11.72 10.51 -0.62
N ASP A 271 -12.01 10.34 -1.93
CA ASP A 271 -12.96 9.33 -2.40
C ASP A 271 -12.36 7.92 -2.47
N GLY A 272 -11.01 7.83 -2.55
CA GLY A 272 -10.21 6.63 -2.59
C GLY A 272 -9.11 6.61 -1.50
N PRO A 273 -7.95 6.00 -1.74
CA PRO A 273 -7.48 5.43 -3.01
C PRO A 273 -8.13 4.10 -3.43
N VAL A 274 -8.84 3.45 -2.51
CA VAL A 274 -9.46 2.14 -2.76
C VAL A 274 -10.84 2.30 -3.38
N PHE A 275 -11.01 1.76 -4.59
CA PHE A 275 -12.27 1.77 -5.34
C PHE A 275 -12.64 0.35 -5.76
N SER A 276 -13.93 0.00 -5.72
CA SER A 276 -14.42 -1.22 -6.36
C SER A 276 -14.39 -1.08 -7.88
N LEU A 277 -14.29 -2.22 -8.59
CA LEU A 277 -14.37 -2.25 -10.06
C LEU A 277 -15.70 -1.65 -10.55
N LYS A 278 -16.78 -1.87 -9.78
CA LYS A 278 -18.08 -1.25 -10.07
C LYS A 278 -17.96 0.28 -10.07
N GLU A 279 -17.38 0.89 -9.02
CA GLU A 279 -17.18 2.34 -8.97
C GLU A 279 -16.27 2.84 -10.10
N ILE A 280 -15.22 2.08 -10.43
CA ILE A 280 -14.29 2.42 -11.53
C ILE A 280 -15.04 2.46 -12.88
N LYS A 281 -15.91 1.49 -13.14
CA LYS A 281 -16.72 1.43 -14.35
C LYS A 281 -17.78 2.55 -14.38
N ASP A 282 -18.54 2.70 -13.29
CA ASP A 282 -19.64 3.68 -13.20
C ASP A 282 -19.12 5.13 -13.39
N ARG A 283 -17.92 5.42 -12.92
CA ARG A 283 -17.28 6.75 -13.00
C ARG A 283 -16.25 6.88 -14.13
N ARG A 284 -16.12 5.85 -14.98
CA ARG A 284 -15.18 5.81 -16.12
C ARG A 284 -13.73 6.09 -15.73
N LEU A 285 -13.32 5.68 -14.54
CA LEU A 285 -11.97 5.95 -14.06
C LEU A 285 -10.92 5.14 -14.84
N TRP A 286 -11.34 4.03 -15.45
CA TRP A 286 -10.47 3.13 -16.21
C TRP A 286 -9.83 3.79 -17.46
N GLU A 287 -10.50 4.77 -18.04
CA GLU A 287 -10.01 5.48 -19.22
C GLU A 287 -8.86 6.44 -18.90
N ALA A 288 -8.71 6.81 -17.63
CA ALA A 288 -7.70 7.75 -17.13
C ALA A 288 -6.55 7.06 -16.35
N LEU A 289 -6.56 5.73 -16.27
CA LEU A 289 -5.52 4.89 -15.69
C LEU A 289 -4.64 4.32 -16.79
#